data_8f5571de73896e898e694a95e71afa49
#
_entry.id   8f5571de73896e898e694a95e71afa49
#
_cell.length_a   1.000
_cell.length_b   1.000
_cell.length_c   1.000
_cell.angle_alpha   90.00
_cell.angle_beta   90.00
_cell.angle_gamma   90.00
#
_symmetry.space_group_name_H-M   'P 1'
#
loop_
_entity.id
_entity.type
_entity.pdbx_description
1 polymer ?
#
loop_
_entity_poly.entity_id
_entity_poly.type
_entity_poly.pdbx_seq_one_letter_code
_entity_poly.pdbx_strand_id
1 'polypeptide(L)'
;MNMQDIFAEDVGSGTPLVLVHGFLGSPDMWEPQIKYFRYNFRVIVPALPGFGSSSAINSCDSIECMAKAVLSLLEKKKIKNFNLLGHSMGGMIVQEIAKIAGEKILKLICYGTGPRGNIP
;
A
#
# COMPACT_ATOMS: atom_id res chain seq x y z
N MET A 1 0.49 14.75 -15.83
CA MET A 1 -0.72 13.92 -15.85
C MET A 1 -1.27 13.77 -14.45
N ASN A 2 -2.53 14.02 -14.30
CA ASN A 2 -3.15 13.89 -12.99
C ASN A 2 -3.57 12.45 -12.76
N MET A 3 -3.00 11.83 -11.75
CA MET A 3 -3.38 10.49 -11.35
C MET A 3 -4.63 10.58 -10.48
N GLN A 4 -5.61 9.74 -10.78
CA GLN A 4 -6.81 9.66 -9.98
C GLN A 4 -6.47 9.14 -8.59
N ASP A 5 -7.09 9.73 -7.57
CA ASP A 5 -6.84 9.30 -6.20
C ASP A 5 -7.48 7.95 -5.93
N ILE A 6 -6.73 7.07 -5.32
CA ILE A 6 -7.29 5.80 -4.87
C ILE A 6 -7.88 5.97 -3.48
N PHE A 7 -8.79 5.08 -3.15
CA PHE A 7 -9.42 5.04 -1.84
C PHE A 7 -8.57 4.26 -0.86
N ALA A 8 -8.77 4.51 0.43
CA ALA A 8 -8.06 3.78 1.45
C ALA A 8 -8.86 3.77 2.74
N GLU A 9 -8.75 2.68 3.49
CA GLU A 9 -9.16 2.70 4.88
C GLU A 9 -8.07 3.41 5.66
N ASP A 10 -8.45 4.15 6.68
CA ASP A 10 -7.53 4.96 7.47
C ASP A 10 -8.08 5.00 8.89
N VAL A 11 -7.57 4.15 9.74
CA VAL A 11 -8.08 3.98 11.11
C VAL A 11 -6.95 3.99 12.13
N GLY A 12 -7.27 4.48 13.32
CA GLY A 12 -6.30 4.55 14.40
C GLY A 12 -5.50 5.83 14.36
N SER A 13 -4.51 5.90 15.24
CA SER A 13 -3.64 7.07 15.34
C SER A 13 -2.25 6.62 15.75
N GLY A 14 -1.27 7.47 15.52
CA GLY A 14 0.11 7.19 15.82
C GLY A 14 0.94 7.07 14.55
N THR A 15 2.01 6.30 14.63
CA THR A 15 2.89 6.10 13.47
C THR A 15 2.14 5.40 12.35
N PRO A 16 2.23 5.90 11.11
CA PRO A 16 1.53 5.27 10.00
C PRO A 16 2.07 3.88 9.67
N LEU A 17 1.15 2.96 9.42
CA LEU A 17 1.43 1.62 8.95
C LEU A 17 0.58 1.39 7.70
N VAL A 18 1.23 1.23 6.57
CA VAL A 18 0.57 1.08 5.26
C VAL A 18 0.59 -0.40 4.87
N LEU A 19 -0.61 -0.96 4.63
CA LEU A 19 -0.77 -2.37 4.26
C LEU A 19 -1.19 -2.46 2.80
N VAL A 20 -0.38 -3.13 1.97
CA VAL A 20 -0.62 -3.21 0.54
C VAL A 20 -0.95 -4.63 0.13
N HIS A 21 -2.14 -4.80 -0.47
CA HIS A 21 -2.65 -6.13 -0.83
C HIS A 21 -2.10 -6.63 -2.16
N GLY A 22 -2.35 -7.93 -2.43
CA GLY A 22 -1.91 -8.56 -3.66
C GLY A 22 -2.95 -8.49 -4.78
N PHE A 23 -2.64 -9.18 -5.89
CA PHE A 23 -3.44 -9.11 -7.12
C PHE A 23 -4.89 -9.58 -6.93
N LEU A 24 -5.08 -10.70 -6.23
CA LEU A 24 -6.42 -11.22 -5.99
C LEU A 24 -7.01 -10.75 -4.67
N GLY A 25 -6.30 -9.86 -3.98
CA GLY A 25 -6.74 -9.35 -2.71
C GLY A 25 -7.53 -8.07 -2.83
N SER A 26 -7.93 -7.57 -1.69
CA SER A 26 -8.56 -6.27 -1.54
C SER A 26 -8.23 -5.78 -0.14
N PRO A 27 -8.54 -4.53 0.20
CA PRO A 27 -8.29 -4.06 1.56
C PRO A 27 -8.93 -4.94 2.63
N ASP A 28 -10.02 -5.63 2.30
CA ASP A 28 -10.74 -6.49 3.26
C ASP A 28 -9.88 -7.60 3.82
N MET A 29 -8.88 -8.08 3.08
CA MET A 29 -8.00 -9.14 3.56
C MET A 29 -7.19 -8.73 4.79
N TRP A 30 -7.06 -7.44 5.03
CA TRP A 30 -6.28 -6.91 6.15
C TRP A 30 -7.12 -6.69 7.41
N GLU A 31 -8.39 -7.11 7.42
CA GLU A 31 -9.29 -6.87 8.55
C GLU A 31 -8.71 -7.30 9.90
N PRO A 32 -8.13 -8.51 10.02
CA PRO A 32 -7.54 -8.92 11.30
C PRO A 32 -6.37 -8.03 11.71
N GLN A 33 -5.53 -7.62 10.75
CA GLN A 33 -4.38 -6.77 11.05
C GLN A 33 -4.83 -5.37 11.44
N ILE A 34 -5.86 -4.85 10.78
CA ILE A 34 -6.41 -3.55 11.13
C ILE A 34 -6.90 -3.57 12.57
N LYS A 35 -7.65 -4.58 12.95
CA LYS A 35 -8.19 -4.70 14.30
C LYS A 35 -7.10 -4.78 15.35
N TYR A 36 -6.00 -5.45 15.02
CA TYR A 36 -4.89 -5.62 15.96
C TYR A 36 -4.06 -4.34 16.10
N PHE A 37 -3.69 -3.72 14.98
CA PHE A 37 -2.72 -2.62 14.99
C PHE A 37 -3.33 -1.24 15.22
N ARG A 38 -4.64 -1.08 15.03
CA ARG A 38 -5.29 0.23 15.10
C ARG A 38 -5.12 0.95 16.44
N TYR A 39 -4.83 0.22 17.48
CA TYR A 39 -4.68 0.80 18.81
C TYR A 39 -3.33 1.46 19.02
N ASN A 40 -2.34 1.09 18.22
CA ASN A 40 -0.97 1.61 18.37
C ASN A 40 -0.44 2.30 17.13
N PHE A 41 -1.16 2.16 16.00
CA PHE A 41 -0.74 2.70 14.72
C PHE A 41 -1.91 3.36 14.00
N ARG A 42 -1.57 4.31 13.15
CA ARG A 42 -2.52 4.78 12.14
C ARG A 42 -2.41 3.82 10.96
N VAL A 43 -3.41 2.97 10.81
CA VAL A 43 -3.38 1.91 9.79
C VAL A 43 -4.04 2.42 8.51
N ILE A 44 -3.30 2.41 7.42
CA ILE A 44 -3.75 2.88 6.12
C ILE A 44 -3.71 1.73 5.15
N VAL A 45 -4.87 1.41 4.56
CA VAL A 45 -4.98 0.25 3.66
C VAL A 45 -5.50 0.76 2.31
N PRO A 46 -4.59 1.09 1.38
CA PRO A 46 -4.99 1.56 0.07
C PRO A 46 -5.71 0.47 -0.72
N ALA A 47 -6.78 0.86 -1.40
CA ALA A 47 -7.39 0.02 -2.43
C ALA A 47 -6.68 0.37 -3.74
N LEU A 48 -5.91 -0.55 -4.28
CA LEU A 48 -5.12 -0.30 -5.48
C LEU A 48 -6.04 0.01 -6.67
N PRO A 49 -5.55 0.75 -7.68
CA PRO A 49 -6.36 1.07 -8.85
C PRO A 49 -6.96 -0.20 -9.44
N GLY A 50 -8.29 -0.21 -9.63
CA GLY A 50 -9.00 -1.36 -10.16
C GLY A 50 -9.43 -2.38 -9.12
N PHE A 51 -9.15 -2.17 -7.83
CA PHE A 51 -9.48 -3.12 -6.77
C PHE A 51 -10.33 -2.48 -5.69
N GLY A 52 -11.21 -3.28 -5.09
CA GLY A 52 -12.01 -2.85 -3.94
C GLY A 52 -12.76 -1.55 -4.21
N SER A 53 -12.69 -0.61 -3.28
CA SER A 53 -13.35 0.69 -3.42
C SER A 53 -12.73 1.57 -4.50
N SER A 54 -11.57 1.18 -5.04
CA SER A 54 -10.94 1.86 -6.17
C SER A 54 -11.22 1.15 -7.49
N SER A 55 -12.21 0.26 -7.54
CA SER A 55 -12.49 -0.54 -8.74
C SER A 55 -12.92 0.31 -9.93
N ALA A 56 -13.51 1.47 -9.69
CA ALA A 56 -13.92 2.38 -10.77
C ALA A 56 -12.77 3.22 -11.32
N ILE A 57 -11.59 3.17 -10.68
CA ILE A 57 -10.43 3.91 -11.11
C ILE A 57 -9.67 3.07 -12.13
N ASN A 58 -9.22 3.71 -13.21
CA ASN A 58 -8.47 2.99 -14.23
C ASN A 58 -7.28 2.26 -13.62
N SER A 59 -7.17 0.97 -13.95
CA SER A 59 -6.09 0.15 -13.44
C SER A 59 -4.74 0.62 -13.96
N CYS A 60 -3.75 0.43 -13.12
CA CYS A 60 -2.35 0.53 -13.54
C CYS A 60 -1.94 -0.80 -14.15
N ASP A 61 -1.12 -0.77 -15.18
CA ASP A 61 -0.58 -1.98 -15.82
C ASP A 61 0.84 -2.29 -15.39
N SER A 62 1.34 -1.64 -14.37
CA SER A 62 2.70 -1.91 -13.88
C SER A 62 2.78 -1.73 -12.38
N ILE A 63 3.77 -2.40 -11.79
CA ILE A 63 4.07 -2.25 -10.36
C ILE A 63 4.47 -0.81 -10.06
N GLU A 64 5.23 -0.20 -10.96
CA GLU A 64 5.64 1.19 -10.79
C GLU A 64 4.44 2.13 -10.71
N CYS A 65 3.45 1.93 -11.58
CA CYS A 65 2.23 2.73 -11.58
C CYS A 65 1.49 2.60 -10.25
N MET A 66 1.36 1.36 -9.76
CA MET A 66 0.68 1.10 -8.49
C MET A 66 1.44 1.71 -7.31
N ALA A 67 2.77 1.62 -7.33
CA ALA A 67 3.59 2.23 -6.28
C ALA A 67 3.40 3.74 -6.26
N LYS A 68 3.35 4.37 -7.42
CA LYS A 68 3.14 5.81 -7.51
C LYS A 68 1.75 6.22 -7.03
N ALA A 69 0.74 5.38 -7.26
CA ALA A 69 -0.61 5.65 -6.77
C ALA A 69 -0.64 5.65 -5.25
N VAL A 70 0.02 4.69 -4.62
CA VAL A 70 0.11 4.63 -3.17
C VAL A 70 0.86 5.84 -2.62
N LEU A 71 1.99 6.19 -3.23
CA LEU A 71 2.77 7.35 -2.79
C LEU A 71 1.98 8.66 -2.94
N SER A 72 1.21 8.79 -4.02
CA SER A 72 0.36 9.96 -4.22
C SER A 72 -0.70 10.07 -3.12
N LEU A 73 -1.30 8.96 -2.74
CA LEU A 73 -2.26 8.92 -1.65
C LEU A 73 -1.62 9.40 -0.34
N LEU A 74 -0.44 8.85 -0.02
CA LEU A 74 0.25 9.21 1.22
C LEU A 74 0.64 10.68 1.23
N GLU A 75 1.08 11.21 0.10
CA GLU A 75 1.42 12.62 -0.01
C GLU A 75 0.22 13.52 0.24
N LYS A 76 -0.94 13.15 -0.32
CA LYS A 76 -2.16 13.92 -0.12
C LYS A 76 -2.63 13.88 1.32
N LYS A 77 -2.37 12.78 2.03
CA LYS A 77 -2.64 12.68 3.46
C LYS A 77 -1.58 13.36 4.31
N LYS A 78 -0.55 13.93 3.69
CA LYS A 78 0.56 14.61 4.36
C LYS A 78 1.33 13.67 5.28
N ILE A 79 1.44 12.42 4.87
CA ILE A 79 2.19 11.41 5.60
C ILE A 79 3.62 11.39 5.05
N LYS A 80 4.57 11.75 5.88
CA LYS A 80 5.97 11.90 5.47
C LYS A 80 6.81 10.64 5.73
N ASN A 81 6.55 9.96 6.83
CA ASN A 81 7.29 8.77 7.19
C ASN A 81 6.30 7.68 7.57
N PHE A 82 6.57 6.46 7.16
CA PHE A 82 5.62 5.37 7.37
C PHE A 82 6.30 4.01 7.35
N ASN A 83 5.63 3.03 7.97
CA ASN A 83 5.99 1.63 7.85
C ASN A 83 5.21 1.02 6.70
N LEU A 84 5.82 0.09 5.99
CA LEU A 84 5.17 -0.60 4.86
C LEU A 84 5.14 -2.09 5.08
N LEU A 85 3.98 -2.70 4.83
CA LEU A 85 3.83 -4.15 4.79
C LEU A 85 3.13 -4.51 3.50
N GLY A 86 3.73 -5.38 2.70
CA GLY A 86 3.13 -5.82 1.44
C GLY A 86 3.05 -7.32 1.38
N HIS A 87 1.93 -7.84 0.84
CA HIS A 87 1.69 -9.26 0.66
C HIS A 87 1.55 -9.59 -0.81
N SER A 88 2.26 -10.63 -1.27
CA SER A 88 2.21 -11.10 -2.65
C SER A 88 2.62 -9.98 -3.62
N MET A 89 1.77 -9.61 -4.57
CA MET A 89 2.04 -8.48 -5.47
C MET A 89 2.24 -7.19 -4.68
N GLY A 90 1.54 -7.04 -3.56
CA GLY A 90 1.75 -5.90 -2.66
C GLY A 90 3.18 -5.83 -2.14
N GLY A 91 3.82 -6.98 -1.95
CA GLY A 91 5.23 -7.03 -1.58
C GLY A 91 6.13 -6.47 -2.66
N MET A 92 5.80 -6.72 -3.93
CA MET A 92 6.54 -6.12 -5.04
C MET A 92 6.31 -4.62 -5.11
N ILE A 93 5.09 -4.18 -4.83
CA ILE A 93 4.75 -2.76 -4.83
C ILE A 93 5.52 -2.01 -3.74
N VAL A 94 5.60 -2.57 -2.53
CA VAL A 94 6.32 -1.89 -1.46
C VAL A 94 7.83 -1.86 -1.72
N GLN A 95 8.37 -2.87 -2.41
CA GLN A 95 9.77 -2.82 -2.84
C GLN A 95 9.99 -1.70 -3.86
N GLU A 96 9.04 -1.48 -4.75
CA GLU A 96 9.13 -0.39 -5.71
C GLU A 96 9.01 0.96 -5.00
N ILE A 97 8.14 1.06 -4.00
CA ILE A 97 8.05 2.27 -3.18
C ILE A 97 9.39 2.55 -2.49
N ALA A 98 10.04 1.51 -1.98
CA ALA A 98 11.35 1.65 -1.35
C ALA A 98 12.39 2.17 -2.32
N LYS A 99 12.31 1.75 -3.58
CA LYS A 99 13.22 2.22 -4.61
C LYS A 99 13.00 3.70 -4.92
N ILE A 100 11.76 4.14 -4.93
CA ILE A 100 11.41 5.52 -5.28
C ILE A 100 11.59 6.46 -4.10
N ALA A 101 11.19 6.05 -2.91
CA ALA A 101 11.07 6.92 -1.75
C ALA A 101 11.55 6.25 -0.46
N GLY A 102 12.67 5.52 -0.55
CA GLY A 102 13.19 4.75 0.58
C GLY A 102 13.45 5.58 1.82
N GLU A 103 13.83 6.84 1.66
CA GLU A 103 14.13 7.72 2.80
C GLU A 103 12.89 8.01 3.65
N LYS A 104 11.70 7.75 3.14
CA LYS A 104 10.45 7.96 3.88
C LYS A 104 10.02 6.73 4.67
N ILE A 105 10.63 5.58 4.40
CA ILE A 105 10.20 4.30 4.97
C ILE A 105 10.93 4.05 6.28
N LEU A 106 10.15 3.81 7.33
CA LEU A 106 10.68 3.49 8.65
C LEU A 106 11.06 2.01 8.72
N LYS A 107 10.12 1.13 8.32
CA LYS A 107 10.36 -0.32 8.25
C LYS A 107 9.62 -0.87 7.06
N LEU A 108 10.22 -1.87 6.41
CA LEU A 108 9.66 -2.51 5.23
C LEU A 108 9.53 -4.01 5.49
N ILE A 109 8.32 -4.54 5.31
CA ILE A 109 8.08 -5.97 5.46
C ILE A 109 7.43 -6.49 4.18
N CYS A 110 8.04 -7.54 3.61
CA CYS A 110 7.49 -8.23 2.44
C CYS A 110 7.10 -9.63 2.88
N TYR A 111 5.88 -10.03 2.53
CA TYR A 111 5.31 -11.27 3.00
C TYR A 111 4.72 -12.03 1.82
N GLY A 112 5.17 -13.29 1.63
CA GLY A 112 4.66 -14.13 0.56
C GLY A 112 4.90 -13.54 -0.83
N THR A 113 6.07 -12.93 -1.05
CA THR A 113 6.37 -12.27 -2.30
C THR A 113 7.75 -12.69 -2.82
N GLY A 114 7.95 -12.57 -4.13
CA GLY A 114 9.25 -12.74 -4.75
C GLY A 114 9.89 -11.40 -5.05
N PRO A 115 11.19 -11.41 -5.36
CA PRO A 115 11.88 -10.18 -5.69
C PRO A 115 11.49 -9.74 -7.11
N ARG A 116 11.20 -8.45 -7.28
CA ARG A 116 11.06 -7.79 -8.57
C ARG A 116 10.12 -8.50 -9.54
N GLY A 117 9.03 -9.05 -9.02
CA GLY A 117 8.04 -9.68 -9.85
C GLY A 117 8.36 -11.11 -10.27
N ASN A 118 9.49 -11.65 -9.86
CA ASN A 118 9.80 -13.05 -10.10
C ASN A 118 9.04 -13.89 -9.09
N ILE A 119 8.23 -14.79 -9.60
CA ILE A 119 7.49 -15.71 -8.75
C ILE A 119 8.18 -17.06 -8.86
N PRO A 120 8.64 -17.59 -7.74
CA PRO A 120 9.29 -18.89 -7.76
C PRO A 120 8.34 -19.97 -8.23
#